data_bba08bdd08535a10cc0e26b55daac458
#
_entry.id   bba08bdd08535a10cc0e26b55daac458
#
_cell.length_a   1.000
_cell.length_b   1.000
_cell.length_c   1.000
_cell.angle_alpha   90.00
_cell.angle_beta   90.00
_cell.angle_gamma   90.00
#
_symmetry.space_group_name_H-M   'P 1'
#
loop_
_entity.id
_entity.type
_entity.pdbx_description
1 polymer ?
#
loop_
_entity_poly.entity_id
_entity_poly.type
_entity_poly.pdbx_seq_one_letter_code
_entity_poly.pdbx_strand_id
1 'polypeptide(L)' 'MEPVYYTVDSIDGDYAYMTSDNGVENQVAMFLLPDGTDVGSRLLWENFEWTLLPE' A
#
# COMPACT_ATOMS: atom_id res chain seq x y z
N MET A 1 14.93 2.36 -9.53
CA MET A 1 14.34 2.35 -8.17
C MET A 1 13.91 0.93 -7.83
N GLU A 2 14.28 0.47 -6.65
CA GLU A 2 13.93 -0.88 -6.23
C GLU A 2 12.46 -0.95 -5.83
N PRO A 3 11.78 -2.05 -6.16
CA PRO A 3 10.40 -2.22 -5.74
C PRO A 3 10.30 -2.36 -4.23
N VAL A 4 9.22 -1.81 -3.66
CA VAL A 4 8.93 -1.92 -2.24
C VAL A 4 7.55 -2.54 -2.08
N TYR A 5 7.46 -3.57 -1.26
CA TYR A 5 6.21 -4.28 -0.99
C TYR A 5 5.66 -3.85 0.36
N TYR A 6 4.36 -3.57 0.37
CA TYR A 6 3.65 -3.13 1.57
C TYR A 6 2.47 -4.03 1.86
N THR A 7 2.09 -4.07 3.14
CA THR A 7 0.83 -4.68 3.59
C THR A 7 0.01 -3.57 4.25
N VAL A 8 -1.25 -3.45 3.86
CA VAL A 8 -2.14 -2.45 4.46
C VAL A 8 -2.56 -2.94 5.84
N ASP A 9 -2.22 -2.18 6.87
CA ASP A 9 -2.51 -2.50 8.26
C ASP A 9 -3.89 -2.02 8.69
N SER A 10 -4.25 -0.82 8.27
CA SER A 10 -5.54 -0.22 8.62
C SER A 10 -5.90 0.88 7.63
N ILE A 11 -7.17 1.23 7.62
CA ILE A 11 -7.68 2.34 6.81
C ILE A 11 -8.49 3.23 7.73
N ASP A 12 -8.21 4.52 7.74
CA ASP A 12 -8.92 5.49 8.54
C ASP A 12 -9.32 6.67 7.65
N GLY A 13 -10.62 6.75 7.36
CA GLY A 13 -11.12 7.79 6.48
C GLY A 13 -10.52 7.67 5.08
N ASP A 14 -9.82 8.71 4.65
CA ASP A 14 -9.25 8.79 3.32
C ASP A 14 -7.81 8.29 3.24
N TYR A 15 -7.28 7.71 4.32
CA TYR A 15 -5.89 7.29 4.38
C TYR A 15 -5.72 5.82 4.72
N ALA A 16 -4.78 5.18 4.04
CA ALA A 16 -4.35 3.83 4.35
C ALA A 16 -3.02 3.88 5.10
N TYR A 17 -2.91 3.10 6.16
CA TYR A 17 -1.67 2.93 6.91
C TYR A 17 -1.10 1.56 6.57
N MET A 18 0.15 1.53 6.17
CA MET A 18 0.77 0.31 5.68
C MET A 18 2.20 0.18 6.17
N THR A 19 2.70 -1.04 6.15
CA THR A 19 4.06 -1.35 6.58
C THR A 19 4.76 -2.11 5.47
N SER A 20 5.96 -1.68 5.13
CA SER A 20 6.78 -2.38 4.14
C SER A 20 7.32 -3.68 4.72
N ASP A 21 7.79 -4.57 3.85
CA ASP A 21 8.39 -5.83 4.30
C ASP A 21 9.68 -5.58 5.11
N ASN A 22 10.27 -4.38 5.00
CA ASN A 22 11.41 -3.97 5.81
C ASN A 22 11.01 -3.33 7.14
N GLY A 23 9.70 -3.22 7.42
CA GLY A 23 9.22 -2.66 8.67
C GLY A 23 9.05 -1.14 8.67
N VAL A 24 9.11 -0.49 7.51
CA VAL A 24 8.91 0.95 7.40
C VAL A 24 7.43 1.26 7.27
N GLU A 25 6.91 2.10 8.17
CA GLU A 25 5.52 2.52 8.15
C GLU A 25 5.32 3.67 7.17
N ASN A 26 4.16 3.67 6.49
CA ASN A 26 3.80 4.71 5.54
C ASN A 26 2.31 4.99 5.61
N GLN A 27 1.93 6.21 5.23
CA GLN A 27 0.54 6.64 5.20
C GLN A 27 0.27 7.19 3.79
N VAL A 28 -0.71 6.64 3.10
CA VAL A 28 -1.01 7.02 1.72
C VAL A 28 -2.50 7.29 1.57
N ALA A 29 -2.83 8.36 0.86
CA ALA A 29 -4.23 8.69 0.59
C ALA A 29 -4.86 7.60 -0.28
N MET A 30 -6.06 7.18 0.09
CA MET A 30 -6.76 6.08 -0.61
C MET A 30 -6.97 6.36 -2.10
N PHE A 31 -7.17 7.63 -2.47
CA PHE A 31 -7.40 7.95 -3.88
C PHE A 31 -6.16 7.72 -4.76
N LEU A 32 -4.98 7.57 -4.16
CA LEU A 32 -3.75 7.27 -4.89
C LEU A 32 -3.54 5.78 -5.08
N LEU A 33 -4.36 4.96 -4.43
CA LEU A 33 -4.20 3.51 -4.44
C LEU A 33 -5.17 2.86 -5.44
N PRO A 34 -4.82 1.67 -5.95
CA PRO A 34 -5.70 0.96 -6.90
C PRO A 34 -7.07 0.64 -6.29
N ASP A 35 -8.08 0.55 -7.15
CA ASP A 35 -9.40 0.10 -6.73
C ASP A 35 -9.32 -1.30 -6.14
N GLY A 36 -10.05 -1.53 -5.07
CA GLY A 36 -10.04 -2.82 -4.39
C GLY A 36 -9.04 -2.93 -3.25
N THR A 37 -8.24 -1.88 -3.01
CA THR A 37 -7.31 -1.86 -1.88
C THR A 37 -8.10 -1.86 -0.58
N ASP A 38 -7.74 -2.76 0.33
CA ASP A 38 -8.41 -2.90 1.62
C ASP A 38 -7.40 -3.34 2.68
N VAL A 39 -7.83 -3.43 3.92
CA VAL A 39 -7.00 -3.95 5.02
C VAL A 39 -6.55 -5.36 4.66
N GLY A 40 -5.26 -5.61 4.82
CA GLY A 40 -4.64 -6.89 4.46
C GLY A 40 -4.17 -6.97 3.02
N SER A 41 -4.48 -5.99 2.18
CA SER A 41 -4.01 -5.97 0.80
C SER A 41 -2.50 -5.86 0.72
N ARG A 42 -1.93 -6.53 -0.28
CA ARG A 42 -0.51 -6.40 -0.60
C ARG A 42 -0.36 -5.44 -1.75
N LEU A 43 0.54 -4.49 -1.62
CA LEU A 43 0.78 -3.46 -2.62
C LEU A 43 2.25 -3.46 -3.02
N LEU A 44 2.48 -3.18 -4.30
CA LEU A 44 3.83 -2.98 -4.84
C LEU A 44 3.98 -1.51 -5.20
N TRP A 45 5.03 -0.89 -4.68
CA TRP A 45 5.44 0.47 -5.07
C TRP A 45 6.67 0.36 -5.96
N GLU A 46 6.52 0.78 -7.19
CA GLU A 46 7.59 0.67 -8.18
C GLU A 46 7.34 1.70 -9.29
N ASN A 47 8.39 2.35 -9.76
CA ASN A 47 8.30 3.32 -10.87
C ASN A 47 7.24 4.41 -10.64
N PHE A 48 7.15 4.89 -9.39
CA PHE A 48 6.20 5.93 -8.97
C PHE A 48 4.73 5.55 -9.15
N GLU A 49 4.43 4.24 -9.10
CA GLU A 49 3.04 3.81 -9.14
C GLU A 49 2.77 2.65 -8.19
N TRP A 50 1.51 2.54 -7.79
CA TRP A 50 1.03 1.50 -6.90
C TRP A 50 0.35 0.40 -7.70
N THR A 51 0.64 -0.85 -7.37
CA THR A 51 0.00 -2.01 -7.97
C THR A 51 -0.58 -2.87 -6.86
N LEU A 52 -1.86 -3.25 -7.00
CA LEU A 52 -2.49 -4.18 -6.07
C LEU A 52 -2.12 -5.60 -6.49
N LEU A 53 -1.50 -6.34 -5.58
CA LEU A 53 -1.07 -7.70 -5.86
C LEU A 53 -2.19 -8.69 -5.55
N PRO A 54 -2.30 -9.77 -6.31
CA PRO A 54 -3.26 -10.83 -6.00
C PRO A 54 -2.87 -11.53 -4.69
N GLU A 55 -3.87 -12.02 -4.00
CA GLU A 55 -3.65 -12.80 -2.78
C GLU A 55 -3.21 -14.22 -3.09
#